data_5d41ffa0284f40a8f26b705c227f3ce7
#
_entry.id   5d41ffa0284f40a8f26b705c227f3ce7
#
_cell.length_a   1.000
_cell.length_b   1.000
_cell.length_c   1.000
_cell.angle_alpha   90.00
_cell.angle_beta   90.00
_cell.angle_gamma   90.00
#
_symmetry.space_group_name_H-M   'P 1'
#
loop_
_entity.id
_entity.type
_entity.pdbx_description
1 polymer ?
#
loop_
_entity_poly.entity_id
_entity_poly.type
_entity_poly.pdbx_seq_one_letter_code
_entity_poly.pdbx_strand_id
1 'polypeptide(L)'
;QFYSEFCIWDRNNDGKLGIVLTPDDIVDLMVTKTFDYYYQFNGKVNNPSLIDFCTGTGSFLIKGSKFTKSLYGCECGDERYSLAKCNFILNNLNCSNLKYNSCFNEKYESNYFNISIINPPFNNKCQDELNPNNKTNWKVLTKEQRFIMYQVELLKANGIGCCIVPRNNFNNNIKANNEFKKNLMNYCQILEVITCNNKVFVPNANVECTILIFRKYNNCEIDNLNNDKSNDYQTKIIDYSDDGFKIKKNIRYYDHKPVIKEQLRILKPNDDWNYQNLLNDITDKILIQMINEYNNNYNYALNKYIINKNIQHDEYNNLVFKTFIEFNKVYHWKLFRIGDLIELVNVKKRFKVDQSEKGIYPLITRTSKDNGITKFINDYSINFNCFTIAPSGSVGYCFYHEYFIGVDGIIKVFKLKEVNINPHLIAMMITNNLTNKYSYTNGLTIDKILNETVSIPIFE
;
A
#
# COMPACT_ATOMS: atom_id res chain seq x y z
N GLN A 1 28.30 16.11 -8.17
CA GLN A 1 29.24 15.92 -7.05
C GLN A 1 29.68 17.28 -6.47
N PHE A 2 30.10 18.25 -7.26
CA PHE A 2 30.50 19.63 -6.82
C PHE A 2 29.35 20.34 -6.08
N TYR A 3 28.11 20.14 -6.54
CA TYR A 3 26.91 20.78 -6.00
C TYR A 3 26.50 20.25 -4.63
N SER A 4 26.56 18.94 -4.43
CA SER A 4 26.26 18.31 -3.15
C SER A 4 27.26 18.70 -2.06
N GLU A 5 28.51 18.96 -2.44
CA GLU A 5 29.56 19.43 -1.53
C GLU A 5 29.40 20.90 -1.15
N PHE A 6 28.97 21.77 -2.09
CA PHE A 6 28.73 23.19 -1.84
C PHE A 6 27.52 23.44 -0.92
N CYS A 7 26.44 22.68 -1.09
CA CYS A 7 25.24 22.76 -0.23
C CYS A 7 25.47 22.23 1.20
N ILE A 8 26.49 21.40 1.40
CA ILE A 8 26.93 20.98 2.75
C ILE A 8 27.49 22.17 3.56
N TRP A 9 27.98 23.20 2.90
CA TRP A 9 28.60 24.36 3.54
C TRP A 9 27.63 25.36 4.15
N ASP A 10 26.39 25.46 3.61
CA ASP A 10 25.38 26.44 4.05
C ASP A 10 24.33 25.89 5.05
N ARG A 11 24.71 24.86 5.81
CA ARG A 11 23.85 24.19 6.81
C ARG A 11 23.25 25.12 7.88
N ASN A 12 23.78 26.31 8.07
CA ASN A 12 23.37 27.20 9.16
C ASN A 12 22.17 28.08 8.82
N ASN A 13 21.84 28.31 7.54
CA ASN A 13 20.76 29.18 7.13
C ASN A 13 19.54 28.45 6.55
N ASP A 14 19.74 27.44 5.72
CA ASP A 14 18.64 26.73 5.02
C ASP A 14 17.82 25.82 5.94
N GLY A 15 18.41 25.25 6.99
CA GLY A 15 17.69 24.41 7.95
C GLY A 15 16.60 25.17 8.74
N LYS A 16 16.72 26.48 8.86
CA LYS A 16 15.71 27.34 9.50
C LYS A 16 14.50 27.62 8.60
N LEU A 17 14.68 27.49 7.29
CA LEU A 17 13.63 27.74 6.30
C LEU A 17 12.89 26.48 5.83
N GLY A 18 13.29 25.29 6.31
CA GLY A 18 12.66 24.02 5.94
C GLY A 18 12.90 23.64 4.46
N ILE A 19 13.97 24.14 3.85
CA ILE A 19 14.31 23.92 2.45
C ILE A 19 15.29 22.76 2.37
N VAL A 20 14.96 21.76 1.54
CA VAL A 20 15.74 20.53 1.40
C VAL A 20 15.92 20.22 -0.08
N LEU A 21 17.17 19.99 -0.50
CA LEU A 21 17.47 19.56 -1.86
C LEU A 21 17.00 18.13 -2.09
N THR A 22 16.27 17.92 -3.17
CA THR A 22 15.81 16.59 -3.56
C THR A 22 16.97 15.78 -4.15
N PRO A 23 17.25 14.56 -3.65
CA PRO A 23 18.28 13.70 -4.22
C PRO A 23 18.00 13.33 -5.68
N ASP A 24 19.06 13.16 -6.48
CA ASP A 24 18.96 12.94 -7.93
C ASP A 24 18.15 11.70 -8.32
N ASP A 25 18.24 10.61 -7.55
CA ASP A 25 17.44 9.38 -7.76
C ASP A 25 15.94 9.63 -7.53
N ILE A 26 15.58 10.46 -6.56
CA ILE A 26 14.19 10.86 -6.31
C ILE A 26 13.70 11.82 -7.41
N VAL A 27 14.55 12.75 -7.85
CA VAL A 27 14.24 13.63 -9.00
C VAL A 27 13.96 12.79 -10.25
N ASP A 28 14.81 11.79 -10.54
CA ASP A 28 14.64 10.87 -11.66
C ASP A 28 13.33 10.08 -11.57
N LEU A 29 13.04 9.53 -10.39
CA LEU A 29 11.82 8.77 -10.12
C LEU A 29 10.57 9.64 -10.38
N MET A 30 10.53 10.83 -9.77
CA MET A 30 9.38 11.74 -9.87
C MET A 30 9.16 12.22 -11.30
N VAL A 31 10.21 12.67 -11.98
CA VAL A 31 10.11 13.18 -13.35
C VAL A 31 9.68 12.08 -14.31
N THR A 32 10.34 10.91 -14.29
CA THR A 32 10.04 9.82 -15.20
C THR A 32 8.60 9.35 -15.05
N LYS A 33 8.17 9.03 -13.83
CA LYS A 33 6.79 8.58 -13.57
C LYS A 33 5.74 9.62 -13.98
N THR A 34 6.00 10.90 -13.73
CA THR A 34 5.06 11.98 -14.07
C THR A 34 4.87 12.09 -15.58
N PHE A 35 5.96 12.02 -16.37
CA PHE A 35 5.87 12.05 -17.81
C PHE A 35 5.25 10.77 -18.39
N ASP A 36 5.53 9.60 -17.81
CA ASP A 36 4.89 8.34 -18.22
C ASP A 36 3.37 8.42 -18.07
N TYR A 37 2.88 8.88 -16.91
CA TYR A 37 1.44 9.11 -16.72
C TYR A 37 0.88 10.19 -17.65
N TYR A 38 1.62 11.28 -17.87
CA TYR A 38 1.17 12.29 -18.77
C TYR A 38 0.93 11.75 -20.19
N TYR A 39 1.88 10.97 -20.71
CA TYR A 39 1.75 10.33 -22.03
C TYR A 39 0.70 9.23 -22.06
N GLN A 40 0.49 8.53 -20.96
CA GLN A 40 -0.58 7.53 -20.86
C GLN A 40 -1.97 8.15 -21.05
N PHE A 41 -2.24 9.31 -20.45
CA PHE A 41 -3.55 9.96 -20.50
C PHE A 41 -3.73 10.90 -21.70
N ASN A 42 -2.65 11.47 -22.26
CA ASN A 42 -2.72 12.51 -23.28
C ASN A 42 -2.08 12.09 -24.61
N GLY A 43 -1.52 10.88 -24.71
CA GLY A 43 -0.71 10.46 -25.85
C GLY A 43 0.62 11.22 -25.96
N LYS A 44 1.37 11.00 -27.02
CA LYS A 44 2.63 11.73 -27.28
C LYS A 44 2.33 13.14 -27.74
N VAL A 45 2.16 14.05 -26.80
CA VAL A 45 2.05 15.48 -27.07
C VAL A 45 3.46 16.08 -27.20
N ASN A 46 3.70 16.84 -28.27
CA ASN A 46 4.97 17.52 -28.44
C ASN A 46 5.09 18.69 -27.47
N ASN A 47 6.18 18.74 -26.73
CA ASN A 47 6.59 19.84 -25.89
C ASN A 47 5.57 20.29 -24.82
N PRO A 48 5.09 19.37 -23.92
CA PRO A 48 4.17 19.73 -22.85
C PRO A 48 4.81 20.74 -21.88
N SER A 49 4.02 21.70 -21.39
CA SER A 49 4.52 22.69 -20.42
C SER A 49 4.72 22.06 -19.04
N LEU A 50 5.95 22.15 -18.51
CA LEU A 50 6.35 21.70 -17.17
C LEU A 50 6.60 22.91 -16.29
N ILE A 51 5.95 22.95 -15.12
CA ILE A 51 6.22 23.95 -14.10
C ILE A 51 6.75 23.31 -12.81
N ASP A 52 7.78 23.97 -12.24
CA ASP A 52 8.22 23.81 -10.86
C ASP A 52 8.21 25.18 -10.19
N PHE A 53 7.17 25.48 -9.43
CA PHE A 53 7.06 26.78 -8.76
C PHE A 53 7.67 26.79 -7.34
N CYS A 54 8.44 25.76 -7.02
CA CYS A 54 9.35 25.67 -5.87
C CYS A 54 10.75 25.28 -6.36
N THR A 55 11.24 25.98 -7.38
CA THR A 55 12.32 25.54 -8.27
C THR A 55 13.63 25.17 -7.55
N GLY A 56 13.93 25.81 -6.42
CA GLY A 56 15.20 25.61 -5.75
C GLY A 56 16.39 25.82 -6.70
N THR A 57 17.18 24.78 -6.89
CA THR A 57 18.33 24.78 -7.82
C THR A 57 18.00 24.35 -9.26
N GLY A 58 16.72 24.06 -9.55
CA GLY A 58 16.23 23.72 -10.89
C GLY A 58 16.27 22.24 -11.26
N SER A 59 16.50 21.34 -10.31
CA SER A 59 16.75 19.93 -10.58
C SER A 59 15.61 19.23 -11.35
N PHE A 60 14.34 19.43 -10.98
CA PHE A 60 13.20 18.85 -11.70
C PHE A 60 13.09 19.36 -13.14
N LEU A 61 13.30 20.67 -13.34
CA LEU A 61 13.22 21.29 -14.67
C LEU A 61 14.36 20.82 -15.58
N ILE A 62 15.58 20.75 -15.05
CA ILE A 62 16.76 20.25 -15.78
C ILE A 62 16.54 18.79 -16.18
N LYS A 63 16.06 17.95 -15.26
CA LYS A 63 15.77 16.55 -15.58
C LYS A 63 14.60 16.43 -16.57
N GLY A 64 13.56 17.25 -16.39
CA GLY A 64 12.40 17.34 -17.29
C GLY A 64 12.73 17.83 -18.70
N SER A 65 13.86 18.54 -18.89
CA SER A 65 14.33 19.03 -20.19
C SER A 65 14.62 17.92 -21.22
N LYS A 66 14.75 16.68 -20.75
CA LYS A 66 14.85 15.49 -21.61
C LYS A 66 13.53 15.19 -22.35
N PHE A 67 12.41 15.60 -21.79
CA PHE A 67 11.07 15.31 -22.28
C PHE A 67 10.39 16.53 -22.91
N THR A 68 10.75 17.75 -22.48
CA THR A 68 10.14 18.99 -22.96
C THR A 68 11.13 20.16 -22.97
N LYS A 69 10.88 21.15 -23.83
CA LYS A 69 11.62 22.44 -23.81
C LYS A 69 10.79 23.57 -23.18
N SER A 70 9.51 23.33 -22.90
CA SER A 70 8.60 24.32 -22.30
C SER A 70 8.67 24.26 -20.78
N LEU A 71 9.74 24.83 -20.22
CA LEU A 71 10.10 24.79 -18.82
C LEU A 71 9.78 26.12 -18.13
N TYR A 72 9.11 26.05 -16.99
CA TYR A 72 8.72 27.22 -16.18
C TYR A 72 9.16 26.99 -14.73
N GLY A 73 9.72 28.01 -14.10
CA GLY A 73 10.20 27.94 -12.73
C GLY A 73 9.97 29.21 -11.94
N CYS A 74 9.78 29.09 -10.64
CA CYS A 74 9.69 30.19 -9.71
C CYS A 74 10.44 29.87 -8.41
N GLU A 75 11.32 30.80 -7.99
CA GLU A 75 12.10 30.68 -6.76
C GLU A 75 12.18 32.05 -6.07
N CYS A 76 11.88 32.08 -4.77
CA CYS A 76 11.89 33.31 -3.98
C CYS A 76 13.23 33.62 -3.30
N GLY A 77 14.12 32.64 -3.19
CA GLY A 77 15.46 32.79 -2.61
C GLY A 77 16.47 33.24 -3.66
N ASP A 78 17.16 34.36 -3.41
CA ASP A 78 18.10 34.96 -4.35
C ASP A 78 19.25 34.01 -4.75
N GLU A 79 19.89 33.40 -3.79
CA GLU A 79 21.00 32.45 -4.00
C GLU A 79 20.53 31.24 -4.83
N ARG A 80 19.39 30.64 -4.47
CA ARG A 80 18.86 29.48 -5.17
C ARG A 80 18.41 29.80 -6.59
N TYR A 81 17.76 30.95 -6.76
CA TYR A 81 17.41 31.43 -8.09
C TYR A 81 18.65 31.63 -8.97
N SER A 82 19.69 32.25 -8.42
CA SER A 82 20.96 32.44 -9.11
C SER A 82 21.61 31.12 -9.50
N LEU A 83 21.58 30.15 -8.58
CA LEU A 83 22.05 28.77 -8.83
C LEU A 83 21.22 28.07 -9.90
N ALA A 84 19.90 28.18 -9.87
CA ALA A 84 19.02 27.61 -10.90
C ALA A 84 19.36 28.20 -12.30
N LYS A 85 19.60 29.52 -12.40
CA LYS A 85 20.03 30.13 -13.67
C LYS A 85 21.39 29.59 -14.14
N CYS A 86 22.36 29.49 -13.25
CA CYS A 86 23.66 28.90 -13.59
C CYS A 86 23.49 27.46 -14.11
N ASN A 87 22.69 26.66 -13.43
CA ASN A 87 22.40 25.28 -13.82
C ASN A 87 21.71 25.20 -15.18
N PHE A 88 20.76 26.07 -15.47
CA PHE A 88 20.13 26.14 -16.78
C PHE A 88 21.15 26.48 -17.88
N ILE A 89 22.00 27.48 -17.67
CA ILE A 89 23.04 27.89 -18.62
C ILE A 89 24.00 26.71 -18.89
N LEU A 90 24.46 26.03 -17.83
CA LEU A 90 25.38 24.88 -17.94
C LEU A 90 24.73 23.69 -18.70
N ASN A 91 23.42 23.58 -18.70
CA ASN A 91 22.67 22.55 -19.43
C ASN A 91 22.11 23.05 -20.77
N ASN A 92 22.53 24.23 -21.26
CA ASN A 92 22.08 24.86 -22.51
C ASN A 92 20.54 25.05 -22.55
N LEU A 93 19.93 25.40 -21.41
CA LEU A 93 18.51 25.65 -21.27
C LEU A 93 18.18 27.14 -21.23
N ASN A 94 17.00 27.49 -21.75
CA ASN A 94 16.53 28.87 -21.75
C ASN A 94 16.00 29.27 -20.36
N CYS A 95 16.52 30.37 -19.82
CA CYS A 95 16.14 30.92 -18.50
C CYS A 95 14.97 31.91 -18.54
N SER A 96 14.36 32.21 -19.70
CA SER A 96 13.36 33.26 -19.83
C SER A 96 12.11 33.05 -18.95
N ASN A 97 11.75 31.81 -18.68
CA ASN A 97 10.59 31.45 -17.86
C ASN A 97 10.97 31.11 -16.41
N LEU A 98 12.21 31.35 -16.00
CA LEU A 98 12.58 31.31 -14.59
C LEU A 98 12.29 32.69 -13.97
N LYS A 99 11.46 32.70 -12.91
CA LYS A 99 11.08 33.91 -12.20
C LYS A 99 11.68 33.98 -10.82
N TYR A 100 12.25 35.14 -10.48
CA TYR A 100 12.65 35.47 -9.12
C TYR A 100 11.48 36.15 -8.41
N ASN A 101 10.67 35.35 -7.74
CA ASN A 101 9.47 35.84 -7.06
C ASN A 101 8.94 34.77 -6.09
N SER A 102 8.02 35.15 -5.19
CA SER A 102 7.14 34.17 -4.53
C SER A 102 6.15 33.60 -5.55
N CYS A 103 5.98 32.29 -5.57
CA CYS A 103 5.08 31.61 -6.50
C CYS A 103 3.62 32.08 -6.35
N PHE A 104 3.22 32.55 -5.16
CA PHE A 104 1.88 33.07 -4.90
C PHE A 104 1.70 34.53 -5.33
N ASN A 105 2.78 35.27 -5.54
CA ASN A 105 2.79 36.60 -6.07
C ASN A 105 2.94 36.64 -7.60
N GLU A 106 3.48 35.55 -8.17
CA GLU A 106 3.56 35.36 -9.60
C GLU A 106 2.16 35.03 -10.16
N LYS A 107 1.71 35.81 -11.13
CA LYS A 107 0.37 35.65 -11.71
C LYS A 107 0.39 34.59 -12.81
N TYR A 108 0.44 33.35 -12.45
CA TYR A 108 0.22 32.24 -13.38
C TYR A 108 -1.28 32.10 -13.70
N GLU A 109 -1.58 31.82 -14.97
CA GLU A 109 -2.94 31.49 -15.38
C GLU A 109 -3.38 30.13 -14.86
N SER A 110 -4.59 30.05 -14.33
CA SER A 110 -5.21 28.78 -13.96
C SER A 110 -5.43 27.92 -15.22
N ASN A 111 -5.30 26.60 -15.06
CA ASN A 111 -5.47 25.64 -16.17
C ASN A 111 -4.48 25.84 -17.35
N TYR A 112 -3.26 26.26 -17.07
CA TYR A 112 -2.27 26.56 -18.12
C TYR A 112 -1.25 25.44 -18.34
N PHE A 113 -0.81 24.76 -17.28
CA PHE A 113 0.30 23.80 -17.37
C PHE A 113 -0.18 22.38 -17.59
N ASN A 114 0.59 21.63 -18.37
CA ASN A 114 0.36 20.20 -18.60
C ASN A 114 0.89 19.33 -17.45
N ILE A 115 2.03 19.73 -16.90
CA ILE A 115 2.73 18.98 -15.85
C ILE A 115 3.21 19.95 -14.78
N SER A 116 3.08 19.55 -13.51
CA SER A 116 3.67 20.26 -12.39
C SER A 116 4.37 19.28 -11.46
N ILE A 117 5.66 19.54 -11.16
CA ILE A 117 6.47 18.73 -10.23
C ILE A 117 7.08 19.67 -9.20
N ILE A 118 6.86 19.39 -7.90
CA ILE A 118 7.34 20.27 -6.83
C ILE A 118 7.89 19.51 -5.63
N ASN A 119 8.86 20.14 -4.96
CA ASN A 119 9.24 19.85 -3.57
C ASN A 119 9.02 21.17 -2.78
N PRO A 120 7.82 21.38 -2.19
CA PRO A 120 7.55 22.60 -1.46
C PRO A 120 8.34 22.65 -0.16
N PRO A 121 8.61 23.86 0.40
CA PRO A 121 9.31 23.99 1.66
C PRO A 121 8.47 23.41 2.82
N PHE A 122 9.13 22.63 3.73
CA PHE A 122 8.48 21.97 4.86
C PHE A 122 8.44 22.87 6.09
N ASN A 123 7.33 22.76 6.88
CA ASN A 123 7.20 23.33 8.23
C ASN A 123 7.56 24.82 8.40
N ASN A 124 7.43 25.66 7.38
CA ASN A 124 7.75 27.07 7.52
C ASN A 124 6.58 27.88 8.11
N LYS A 125 6.89 28.79 9.06
CA LYS A 125 5.90 29.57 9.84
C LYS A 125 5.32 30.80 9.11
N CYS A 126 5.62 31.05 7.85
CA CYS A 126 5.02 32.15 7.10
C CYS A 126 3.54 31.90 6.87
N GLN A 127 2.68 32.60 7.64
CA GLN A 127 1.26 32.28 7.70
C GLN A 127 0.40 33.04 6.69
N ASP A 128 0.78 34.23 6.25
CA ASP A 128 -0.14 35.13 5.56
C ASP A 128 0.04 35.23 4.03
N GLU A 129 1.22 34.91 3.51
CA GLU A 129 1.52 35.06 2.07
C GLU A 129 1.01 33.89 1.19
N LEU A 130 0.51 32.80 1.81
CA LEU A 130 0.20 31.57 1.12
C LEU A 130 -1.30 31.37 0.82
N ASN A 131 -2.05 32.44 0.68
CA ASN A 131 -3.46 32.36 0.28
C ASN A 131 -3.72 33.25 -0.94
N PRO A 132 -3.31 32.83 -2.15
CA PRO A 132 -3.63 33.56 -3.35
C PRO A 132 -5.16 33.63 -3.46
N ASN A 133 -5.68 34.83 -3.70
CA ASN A 133 -7.12 35.08 -3.86
C ASN A 133 -7.99 34.96 -2.60
N ASN A 134 -7.44 35.04 -1.37
CA ASN A 134 -8.22 35.08 -0.12
C ASN A 134 -9.25 33.91 0.01
N LYS A 135 -8.91 32.71 -0.45
CA LYS A 135 -9.80 31.54 -0.37
C LYS A 135 -9.97 31.13 1.10
N THR A 136 -11.15 31.33 1.65
CA THR A 136 -11.46 31.09 3.08
C THR A 136 -11.26 29.64 3.50
N ASN A 137 -11.45 28.68 2.59
CA ASN A 137 -11.25 27.25 2.83
C ASN A 137 -9.77 26.82 2.90
N TRP A 138 -8.81 27.65 2.49
CA TRP A 138 -7.38 27.35 2.61
C TRP A 138 -6.78 27.66 4.00
N LYS A 139 -7.51 28.38 4.84
CA LYS A 139 -7.03 28.73 6.21
C LYS A 139 -6.72 27.53 7.09
N VAL A 140 -7.45 26.42 6.89
CA VAL A 140 -7.29 25.17 7.67
C VAL A 140 -6.21 24.23 7.10
N LEU A 141 -5.71 24.49 5.89
CA LEU A 141 -4.71 23.67 5.24
C LEU A 141 -3.31 23.95 5.78
N THR A 142 -2.48 22.89 5.87
CA THR A 142 -1.05 23.08 6.08
C THR A 142 -0.43 23.82 4.90
N LYS A 143 0.80 24.28 5.07
CA LYS A 143 1.51 24.95 3.99
C LYS A 143 1.68 24.04 2.78
N GLU A 144 2.14 22.83 2.99
CA GLU A 144 2.36 21.85 1.95
C GLU A 144 1.05 21.51 1.22
N GLN A 145 -0.05 21.38 1.95
CA GLN A 145 -1.39 21.15 1.37
C GLN A 145 -1.84 22.31 0.48
N ARG A 146 -1.52 23.56 0.85
CA ARG A 146 -1.80 24.74 0.01
C ARG A 146 -1.01 24.71 -1.30
N PHE A 147 0.27 24.31 -1.26
CA PHE A 147 1.07 24.12 -2.46
C PHE A 147 0.47 23.04 -3.38
N ILE A 148 -0.02 21.93 -2.83
CA ILE A 148 -0.68 20.88 -3.63
C ILE A 148 -1.98 21.44 -4.27
N MET A 149 -2.81 22.13 -3.52
CA MET A 149 -4.04 22.73 -4.08
C MET A 149 -3.74 23.81 -5.14
N TYR A 150 -2.65 24.56 -4.99
CA TYR A 150 -2.19 25.51 -6.01
C TYR A 150 -1.71 24.78 -7.28
N GLN A 151 -1.02 23.64 -7.13
CA GLN A 151 -0.68 22.76 -8.25
C GLN A 151 -1.94 22.37 -9.06
N VAL A 152 -2.99 21.95 -8.36
CA VAL A 152 -4.28 21.58 -8.99
C VAL A 152 -4.88 22.76 -9.76
N GLU A 153 -4.80 23.98 -9.20
CA GLU A 153 -5.32 25.17 -9.86
C GLU A 153 -4.59 25.47 -11.17
N LEU A 154 -3.26 25.35 -11.18
CA LEU A 154 -2.42 25.65 -12.33
C LEU A 154 -2.51 24.61 -13.46
N LEU A 155 -2.83 23.36 -13.13
CA LEU A 155 -2.88 22.26 -14.10
C LEU A 155 -4.10 22.37 -15.04
N LYS A 156 -3.89 22.04 -16.31
CA LYS A 156 -4.96 21.77 -17.29
C LYS A 156 -5.76 20.52 -16.91
N ALA A 157 -6.93 20.35 -17.50
CA ALA A 157 -7.64 19.08 -17.52
C ALA A 157 -6.72 17.96 -18.07
N ASN A 158 -6.72 16.81 -17.43
CA ASN A 158 -5.80 15.69 -17.67
C ASN A 158 -4.31 16.00 -17.42
N GLY A 159 -3.99 17.17 -16.86
CA GLY A 159 -2.64 17.50 -16.42
C GLY A 159 -2.22 16.63 -15.22
N ILE A 160 -0.92 16.38 -15.12
CA ILE A 160 -0.34 15.53 -14.07
C ILE A 160 0.42 16.39 -13.06
N GLY A 161 0.06 16.23 -11.78
CA GLY A 161 0.79 16.80 -10.66
C GLY A 161 1.60 15.74 -9.95
N CYS A 162 2.82 16.11 -9.54
CA CYS A 162 3.68 15.29 -8.68
C CYS A 162 4.28 16.16 -7.59
N CYS A 163 4.24 15.71 -6.36
CA CYS A 163 4.87 16.42 -5.25
C CYS A 163 5.49 15.46 -4.25
N ILE A 164 6.54 15.90 -3.57
CA ILE A 164 7.10 15.22 -2.40
C ILE A 164 6.88 16.09 -1.17
N VAL A 165 6.23 15.54 -0.15
CA VAL A 165 5.86 16.28 1.06
C VAL A 165 6.00 15.39 2.30
N PRO A 166 6.09 15.98 3.52
CA PRO A 166 6.10 15.20 4.75
C PRO A 166 4.89 14.26 4.84
N ARG A 167 5.17 13.03 5.26
CA ARG A 167 4.22 11.92 5.34
C ARG A 167 2.98 12.24 6.21
N ASN A 168 3.15 13.08 7.25
CA ASN A 168 2.07 13.47 8.16
C ASN A 168 0.92 14.24 7.49
N ASN A 169 1.09 14.77 6.27
CA ASN A 169 0.03 15.43 5.52
C ASN A 169 -1.09 14.47 5.08
N PHE A 170 -0.83 13.16 5.08
CA PHE A 170 -1.77 12.13 4.60
C PHE A 170 -2.29 11.20 5.70
N ASN A 171 -1.95 11.44 6.96
CA ASN A 171 -2.43 10.65 8.09
C ASN A 171 -3.95 10.76 8.26
N ASN A 172 -4.60 9.65 8.62
CA ASN A 172 -6.06 9.60 8.85
C ASN A 172 -6.49 10.14 10.22
N ASN A 173 -5.57 10.23 11.18
CA ASN A 173 -5.86 10.63 12.56
C ASN A 173 -6.13 12.14 12.72
N ILE A 174 -5.94 12.93 11.67
CA ILE A 174 -6.12 14.38 11.69
C ILE A 174 -7.29 14.77 10.77
N LYS A 175 -8.37 15.30 11.37
CA LYS A 175 -9.58 15.69 10.64
C LYS A 175 -9.30 16.64 9.46
N ALA A 176 -8.38 17.59 9.66
CA ALA A 176 -7.98 18.54 8.61
C ALA A 176 -7.33 17.82 7.40
N ASN A 177 -6.54 16.77 7.63
CA ASN A 177 -5.95 15.97 6.54
C ASN A 177 -7.01 15.21 5.77
N ASN A 178 -8.01 14.66 6.45
CA ASN A 178 -9.10 13.94 5.78
C ASN A 178 -9.95 14.88 4.92
N GLU A 179 -10.17 16.10 5.40
CA GLU A 179 -10.86 17.14 4.62
C GLU A 179 -10.02 17.61 3.42
N PHE A 180 -8.71 17.78 3.60
CA PHE A 180 -7.80 18.07 2.48
C PHE A 180 -7.83 16.94 1.43
N LYS A 181 -7.68 15.68 1.84
CA LYS A 181 -7.75 14.52 0.94
C LYS A 181 -9.07 14.47 0.17
N LYS A 182 -10.20 14.71 0.87
CA LYS A 182 -11.52 14.81 0.24
C LYS A 182 -11.57 15.91 -0.81
N ASN A 183 -11.09 17.11 -0.47
CA ASN A 183 -11.04 18.23 -1.41
C ASN A 183 -10.14 17.94 -2.62
N LEU A 184 -8.99 17.32 -2.41
CA LEU A 184 -8.10 16.93 -3.50
C LEU A 184 -8.78 15.91 -4.44
N MET A 185 -9.43 14.89 -3.89
CA MET A 185 -10.14 13.86 -4.66
C MET A 185 -11.36 14.38 -5.42
N ASN A 186 -11.93 15.52 -5.01
CA ASN A 186 -13.00 16.16 -5.78
C ASN A 186 -12.53 16.74 -7.12
N TYR A 187 -11.23 17.04 -7.25
CA TYR A 187 -10.65 17.62 -8.47
C TYR A 187 -9.68 16.71 -9.19
N CYS A 188 -9.21 15.64 -8.52
CA CYS A 188 -8.11 14.82 -9.00
C CYS A 188 -8.32 13.34 -8.75
N GLN A 189 -7.91 12.52 -9.73
CA GLN A 189 -7.64 11.11 -9.55
C GLN A 189 -6.25 10.94 -8.93
N ILE A 190 -6.16 10.21 -7.83
CA ILE A 190 -4.87 9.85 -7.23
C ILE A 190 -4.32 8.63 -7.98
N LEU A 191 -3.16 8.79 -8.60
CA LEU A 191 -2.53 7.75 -9.42
C LEU A 191 -1.57 6.89 -8.61
N GLU A 192 -0.65 7.55 -7.88
CA GLU A 192 0.31 6.86 -7.00
C GLU A 192 0.51 7.60 -5.68
N VAL A 193 0.70 6.82 -4.63
CA VAL A 193 1.18 7.27 -3.32
C VAL A 193 2.40 6.43 -2.97
N ILE A 194 3.59 7.06 -2.94
CA ILE A 194 4.87 6.40 -2.73
C ILE A 194 5.41 6.77 -1.36
N THR A 195 5.51 5.81 -0.46
CA THR A 195 6.13 5.99 0.85
C THR A 195 7.63 5.85 0.71
N CYS A 196 8.36 6.95 0.93
CA CYS A 196 9.81 6.98 0.79
C CYS A 196 10.53 6.43 2.02
N ASN A 197 11.82 6.10 1.85
CA ASN A 197 12.74 5.85 2.94
C ASN A 197 12.76 7.04 3.92
N ASN A 198 12.77 6.77 5.21
CA ASN A 198 12.78 7.80 6.24
C ASN A 198 14.07 8.66 6.26
N LYS A 199 15.09 8.25 5.53
CA LYS A 199 16.39 8.92 5.42
C LYS A 199 16.70 9.40 4.01
N VAL A 200 15.68 9.52 3.16
CA VAL A 200 15.85 9.91 1.74
C VAL A 200 16.60 11.25 1.59
N PHE A 201 16.39 12.18 2.49
CA PHE A 201 17.01 13.51 2.47
C PHE A 201 18.30 13.64 3.30
N VAL A 202 18.83 12.56 3.85
CA VAL A 202 20.12 12.60 4.56
C VAL A 202 21.25 13.02 3.59
N PRO A 203 22.15 13.93 3.97
CA PRO A 203 22.34 14.51 5.31
C PRO A 203 21.52 15.78 5.62
N ASN A 204 20.76 16.29 4.66
CA ASN A 204 20.16 17.64 4.74
C ASN A 204 18.95 17.69 5.70
N ALA A 205 18.14 16.62 5.73
CA ALA A 205 17.00 16.51 6.63
C ALA A 205 16.74 15.04 7.02
N ASN A 206 16.06 14.86 8.15
CA ASN A 206 15.55 13.57 8.60
C ASN A 206 14.02 13.67 8.71
N VAL A 207 13.35 13.62 7.56
CA VAL A 207 11.89 13.77 7.45
C VAL A 207 11.34 12.60 6.64
N GLU A 208 10.35 11.93 7.20
CA GLU A 208 9.60 10.91 6.48
C GLU A 208 8.71 11.57 5.42
N CYS A 209 8.90 11.20 4.16
CA CYS A 209 8.20 11.79 3.04
C CYS A 209 7.36 10.80 2.27
N THR A 210 6.37 11.36 1.58
CA THR A 210 5.53 10.67 0.62
C THR A 210 5.55 11.44 -0.68
N ILE A 211 5.71 10.72 -1.80
CA ILE A 211 5.50 11.26 -3.14
C ILE A 211 4.06 10.96 -3.52
N LEU A 212 3.34 12.00 -3.97
CA LEU A 212 1.99 11.91 -4.49
C LEU A 212 1.99 12.23 -5.97
N ILE A 213 1.38 11.37 -6.80
CA ILE A 213 1.14 11.62 -8.22
C ILE A 213 -0.36 11.58 -8.47
N PHE A 214 -0.88 12.60 -9.12
CA PHE A 214 -2.30 12.76 -9.39
C PHE A 214 -2.58 13.36 -10.77
N ARG A 215 -3.76 13.05 -11.31
CA ARG A 215 -4.28 13.62 -12.56
C ARG A 215 -5.45 14.54 -12.24
N LYS A 216 -5.44 15.74 -12.77
CA LYS A 216 -6.60 16.64 -12.68
C LYS A 216 -7.72 16.15 -13.60
N TYR A 217 -8.93 16.06 -13.06
CA TYR A 217 -10.13 15.71 -13.84
C TYR A 217 -10.44 16.74 -14.93
N ASN A 218 -11.14 16.30 -15.96
CA ASN A 218 -11.81 17.18 -16.87
C ASN A 218 -13.22 17.57 -16.34
N ASN A 219 -13.87 18.55 -16.96
CA ASN A 219 -15.17 19.04 -16.50
C ASN A 219 -16.25 17.97 -16.51
N CYS A 220 -16.26 17.08 -17.52
CA CYS A 220 -17.24 15.99 -17.60
C CYS A 220 -17.08 14.98 -16.44
N GLU A 221 -15.85 14.72 -16.00
CA GLU A 221 -15.59 13.85 -14.85
C GLU A 221 -16.04 14.50 -13.55
N ILE A 222 -15.83 15.81 -13.37
CA ILE A 222 -16.29 16.57 -12.20
C ILE A 222 -17.82 16.57 -12.13
N ASP A 223 -18.51 16.78 -13.27
CA ASP A 223 -19.97 16.73 -13.33
C ASP A 223 -20.52 15.36 -12.99
N ASN A 224 -19.85 14.29 -13.42
CA ASN A 224 -20.20 12.91 -13.07
C ASN A 224 -20.00 12.58 -11.58
N LEU A 225 -18.98 13.16 -10.94
CA LEU A 225 -18.74 13.03 -9.50
C LEU A 225 -19.85 13.66 -8.67
N ASN A 226 -20.36 14.82 -9.11
CA ASN A 226 -21.45 15.53 -8.45
C ASN A 226 -22.79 14.77 -8.56
N ASN A 227 -22.91 13.79 -9.46
CA ASN A 227 -24.11 12.98 -9.71
C ASN A 227 -24.05 11.57 -9.09
N ASP A 228 -23.42 11.40 -7.93
CA ASP A 228 -23.39 10.16 -7.10
C ASP A 228 -22.81 8.91 -7.78
N LYS A 229 -21.96 9.04 -8.76
CA LYS A 229 -21.16 7.91 -9.24
C LYS A 229 -19.88 7.79 -8.42
N SER A 230 -19.82 6.78 -7.55
CA SER A 230 -18.61 6.42 -6.81
C SER A 230 -17.43 6.28 -7.80
N ASN A 231 -16.40 7.10 -7.63
CA ASN A 231 -15.17 6.95 -8.39
C ASN A 231 -14.33 5.86 -7.75
N ASP A 232 -14.52 4.64 -8.15
CA ASP A 232 -13.74 3.47 -7.71
C ASP A 232 -12.43 3.37 -8.51
N TYR A 233 -11.66 4.48 -8.58
CA TYR A 233 -10.34 4.44 -9.21
C TYR A 233 -9.34 3.72 -8.31
N GLN A 234 -8.63 2.78 -8.91
CA GLN A 234 -7.50 2.12 -8.25
C GLN A 234 -6.28 3.05 -8.24
N THR A 235 -5.72 3.24 -7.06
CA THR A 235 -4.47 3.98 -6.83
C THR A 235 -3.35 2.99 -6.53
N LYS A 236 -2.18 3.18 -7.11
CA LYS A 236 -0.98 2.43 -6.73
C LYS A 236 -0.43 2.96 -5.43
N ILE A 237 -0.34 2.11 -4.43
CA ILE A 237 0.34 2.40 -3.17
C ILE A 237 1.68 1.68 -3.18
N ILE A 238 2.77 2.44 -3.05
CA ILE A 238 4.12 1.95 -3.24
C ILE A 238 4.93 2.13 -1.96
N ASP A 239 5.58 1.06 -1.52
CA ASP A 239 6.65 1.09 -0.53
C ASP A 239 8.00 1.24 -1.24
N TYR A 240 8.61 2.39 -1.06
CA TYR A 240 9.94 2.73 -1.52
C TYR A 240 10.90 2.93 -0.33
N SER A 241 10.63 2.24 0.79
CA SER A 241 11.46 2.32 2.00
C SER A 241 12.82 1.67 1.83
N ASP A 242 12.93 0.68 0.93
CA ASP A 242 14.19 0.12 0.45
C ASP A 242 14.55 0.75 -0.90
N ASP A 243 15.09 1.96 -0.85
CA ASP A 243 15.48 2.76 -2.01
C ASP A 243 16.85 2.36 -2.62
N GLY A 244 17.45 1.28 -2.12
CA GLY A 244 18.74 0.78 -2.58
C GLY A 244 19.94 1.53 -2.04
N PHE A 245 19.78 2.45 -1.08
CA PHE A 245 20.85 3.22 -0.50
C PHE A 245 21.09 2.88 0.96
N LYS A 246 22.36 2.87 1.36
CA LYS A 246 22.82 2.78 2.75
C LYS A 246 23.40 4.11 3.23
N ILE A 247 23.30 4.35 4.52
CA ILE A 247 23.86 5.54 5.15
C ILE A 247 25.08 5.17 5.97
N LYS A 248 26.21 5.82 5.67
CA LYS A 248 27.45 5.70 6.43
C LYS A 248 28.01 7.09 6.68
N LYS A 249 28.28 7.44 7.94
CA LYS A 249 28.79 8.77 8.33
C LYS A 249 27.93 9.93 7.79
N ASN A 250 26.61 9.81 7.85
CA ASN A 250 25.66 10.79 7.31
C ASN A 250 25.75 11.05 5.79
N ILE A 251 26.28 10.11 5.03
CA ILE A 251 26.32 10.15 3.57
C ILE A 251 25.52 8.96 3.05
N ARG A 252 24.71 9.20 2.02
CA ARG A 252 23.87 8.20 1.35
C ARG A 252 24.65 7.61 0.19
N TYR A 253 24.87 6.28 0.21
CA TYR A 253 25.61 5.52 -0.82
C TYR A 253 24.71 4.50 -1.47
N TYR A 254 24.81 4.38 -2.79
CA TYR A 254 24.15 3.29 -3.52
C TYR A 254 24.73 1.94 -3.10
N ASP A 255 23.87 0.97 -2.78
CA ASP A 255 24.22 -0.36 -2.32
C ASP A 255 23.66 -1.46 -3.22
N HIS A 256 22.40 -1.38 -3.58
CA HIS A 256 21.70 -2.37 -4.40
C HIS A 256 20.53 -1.75 -5.17
N LYS A 257 19.91 -2.51 -6.05
CA LYS A 257 18.69 -2.04 -6.72
C LYS A 257 17.55 -1.86 -5.72
N PRO A 258 16.73 -0.79 -5.84
CA PRO A 258 15.57 -0.59 -4.97
C PRO A 258 14.66 -1.82 -4.94
N VAL A 259 14.17 -2.17 -3.77
CA VAL A 259 13.13 -3.20 -3.61
C VAL A 259 11.79 -2.50 -3.46
N ILE A 260 11.00 -2.53 -4.52
CA ILE A 260 9.69 -1.85 -4.59
C ILE A 260 8.60 -2.87 -4.30
N LYS A 261 7.73 -2.55 -3.34
CA LYS A 261 6.49 -3.29 -3.11
C LYS A 261 5.33 -2.40 -3.52
N GLU A 262 4.39 -2.93 -4.28
CA GLU A 262 3.22 -2.18 -4.73
C GLU A 262 1.94 -2.95 -4.50
N GLN A 263 0.85 -2.22 -4.30
CA GLN A 263 -0.51 -2.74 -4.25
C GLN A 263 -1.48 -1.73 -4.86
N LEU A 264 -2.57 -2.22 -5.41
CA LEU A 264 -3.66 -1.39 -5.89
C LEU A 264 -4.73 -1.27 -4.80
N ARG A 265 -5.20 -0.06 -4.54
CA ARG A 265 -6.23 0.26 -3.55
C ARG A 265 -7.22 1.29 -4.08
N ILE A 266 -8.48 1.15 -3.71
CA ILE A 266 -9.45 2.24 -3.81
C ILE A 266 -9.28 3.07 -2.55
N LEU A 267 -8.69 4.25 -2.69
CA LEU A 267 -8.46 5.16 -1.56
C LEU A 267 -9.73 5.93 -1.20
N LYS A 268 -9.90 6.12 0.11
CA LYS A 268 -10.92 7.02 0.67
C LYS A 268 -10.27 8.17 1.40
N PRO A 269 -10.95 9.33 1.54
CA PRO A 269 -10.40 10.47 2.27
C PRO A 269 -10.03 10.16 3.73
N ASN A 270 -10.72 9.21 4.36
CA ASN A 270 -10.50 8.82 5.74
C ASN A 270 -9.42 7.75 5.91
N ASP A 271 -8.88 7.19 4.83
CA ASP A 271 -7.79 6.23 4.90
C ASP A 271 -6.48 6.93 5.24
N ASP A 272 -5.53 6.20 5.82
CA ASP A 272 -4.13 6.62 5.88
C ASP A 272 -3.46 6.26 4.55
N TRP A 273 -3.00 7.26 3.79
CA TRP A 273 -2.46 7.03 2.45
C TRP A 273 -1.01 6.54 2.43
N ASN A 274 -0.40 6.33 3.58
CA ASN A 274 0.97 5.80 3.63
C ASN A 274 0.99 4.28 3.57
N TYR A 275 1.85 3.70 2.75
CA TYR A 275 1.94 2.25 2.52
C TYR A 275 2.00 1.45 3.83
N GLN A 276 2.90 1.82 4.75
CA GLN A 276 3.08 1.10 6.02
C GLN A 276 1.86 1.18 6.94
N ASN A 277 1.08 2.27 6.87
CA ASN A 277 -0.11 2.43 7.67
C ASN A 277 -1.33 1.81 7.00
N LEU A 278 -1.35 1.74 5.68
CA LEU A 278 -2.32 0.94 4.91
C LEU A 278 -2.10 -0.56 5.10
N LEU A 279 -0.84 -1.01 5.23
CA LEU A 279 -0.51 -2.36 5.70
C LEU A 279 -0.80 -2.55 7.19
N ASN A 280 -0.81 -1.45 7.94
CA ASN A 280 -1.15 -1.40 9.37
C ASN A 280 -2.64 -1.27 9.61
N ASP A 281 -3.46 -1.17 8.57
CA ASP A 281 -4.86 -1.49 8.74
C ASP A 281 -4.90 -2.84 9.46
N ILE A 282 -5.44 -2.80 10.68
CA ILE A 282 -5.41 -3.92 11.66
C ILE A 282 -5.78 -5.24 10.95
N THR A 283 -6.65 -5.17 9.94
CA THR A 283 -7.09 -6.27 9.12
C THR A 283 -5.97 -6.89 8.27
N ASP A 284 -5.10 -6.11 7.64
CA ASP A 284 -4.06 -6.64 6.74
C ASP A 284 -2.87 -7.23 7.51
N LYS A 285 -2.47 -6.62 8.63
CA LYS A 285 -1.44 -7.22 9.52
C LYS A 285 -1.91 -8.53 10.13
N ILE A 286 -3.14 -8.56 10.62
CA ILE A 286 -3.74 -9.77 11.17
C ILE A 286 -3.82 -10.82 10.07
N LEU A 287 -4.23 -10.47 8.86
CA LEU A 287 -4.33 -11.40 7.75
C LEU A 287 -2.96 -11.98 7.36
N ILE A 288 -1.91 -11.16 7.25
CA ILE A 288 -0.53 -11.62 6.97
C ILE A 288 -0.02 -12.53 8.09
N GLN A 289 -0.21 -12.14 9.35
CA GLN A 289 0.17 -12.96 10.50
C GLN A 289 -0.57 -14.30 10.51
N MET A 290 -1.89 -14.27 10.28
CA MET A 290 -2.74 -15.46 10.21
C MET A 290 -2.32 -16.41 9.08
N ILE A 291 -2.00 -15.88 7.88
CA ILE A 291 -1.51 -16.69 6.76
C ILE A 291 -0.19 -17.36 7.12
N ASN A 292 0.74 -16.61 7.70
CA ASN A 292 2.04 -17.16 8.11
C ASN A 292 1.90 -18.23 9.20
N GLU A 293 1.08 -17.98 10.21
CA GLU A 293 0.80 -18.97 11.28
C GLU A 293 0.11 -20.21 10.71
N TYR A 294 -0.88 -20.03 9.84
CA TYR A 294 -1.58 -21.14 9.20
C TYR A 294 -0.66 -21.97 8.32
N ASN A 295 0.15 -21.34 7.47
CA ASN A 295 1.09 -22.01 6.58
C ASN A 295 2.14 -22.79 7.39
N ASN A 296 2.67 -22.23 8.47
CA ASN A 296 3.64 -22.91 9.34
C ASN A 296 3.02 -24.16 10.00
N ASN A 297 1.82 -24.05 10.54
CA ASN A 297 1.10 -25.17 11.16
C ASN A 297 0.76 -26.26 10.13
N TYR A 298 0.30 -25.85 8.95
CA TYR A 298 -0.05 -26.77 7.86
C TYR A 298 1.17 -27.51 7.34
N ASN A 299 2.27 -26.80 7.05
CA ASN A 299 3.53 -27.40 6.58
C ASN A 299 4.12 -28.38 7.59
N TYR A 300 4.04 -28.07 8.89
CA TYR A 300 4.47 -28.99 9.93
C TYR A 300 3.65 -30.28 9.94
N ALA A 301 2.33 -30.16 9.83
CA ALA A 301 1.41 -31.29 9.77
C ALA A 301 1.61 -32.13 8.49
N LEU A 302 1.80 -31.48 7.35
CA LEU A 302 2.06 -32.10 6.07
C LEU A 302 3.39 -32.86 6.07
N ASN A 303 4.45 -32.28 6.62
CA ASN A 303 5.75 -32.95 6.79
C ASN A 303 5.63 -34.21 7.64
N LYS A 304 4.92 -34.18 8.77
CA LYS A 304 4.66 -35.35 9.58
C LYS A 304 3.89 -36.43 8.81
N TYR A 305 2.90 -36.04 8.02
CA TYR A 305 2.13 -36.98 7.19
C TYR A 305 3.00 -37.65 6.13
N ILE A 306 3.85 -36.87 5.44
CA ILE A 306 4.77 -37.34 4.40
C ILE A 306 5.78 -38.32 4.98
N ILE A 307 6.41 -37.98 6.09
CA ILE A 307 7.38 -38.86 6.79
C ILE A 307 6.71 -40.17 7.18
N ASN A 308 5.49 -40.15 7.70
CA ASN A 308 4.78 -41.37 8.09
C ASN A 308 4.31 -42.23 6.91
N LYS A 309 4.11 -41.62 5.72
CA LYS A 309 3.71 -42.33 4.49
C LYS A 309 4.88 -42.76 3.61
N ASN A 310 6.11 -42.36 3.94
CA ASN A 310 7.29 -42.67 3.14
C ASN A 310 7.19 -42.16 1.66
N ILE A 311 6.58 -41.01 1.48
CA ILE A 311 6.36 -40.35 0.15
C ILE A 311 7.69 -39.82 -0.39
N GLN A 312 7.95 -40.04 -1.69
CA GLN A 312 9.19 -39.59 -2.33
C GLN A 312 9.23 -38.06 -2.54
N HIS A 313 10.44 -37.50 -2.62
CA HIS A 313 10.71 -36.06 -2.60
C HIS A 313 10.02 -35.29 -3.75
N ASP A 314 9.77 -35.91 -4.89
CA ASP A 314 9.11 -35.24 -6.05
C ASP A 314 7.59 -35.10 -5.89
N GLU A 315 6.94 -36.01 -5.18
CA GLU A 315 5.53 -35.87 -4.79
C GLU A 315 5.35 -34.79 -3.70
N TYR A 316 6.39 -34.59 -2.86
CA TYR A 316 6.43 -33.56 -1.84
C TYR A 316 6.38 -32.15 -2.42
N ASN A 317 7.23 -31.86 -3.43
CA ASN A 317 7.29 -30.54 -4.08
C ASN A 317 5.94 -30.15 -4.73
N ASN A 318 5.22 -31.12 -5.32
CA ASN A 318 3.89 -30.89 -5.90
C ASN A 318 2.81 -30.65 -4.83
N LEU A 319 2.93 -31.21 -3.63
CA LEU A 319 2.00 -30.98 -2.53
C LEU A 319 2.26 -29.65 -1.82
N VAL A 320 3.51 -29.27 -1.62
CA VAL A 320 3.91 -28.03 -0.93
C VAL A 320 3.56 -26.79 -1.78
N PHE A 321 3.74 -26.85 -3.09
CA PHE A 321 3.41 -25.71 -3.99
C PHE A 321 1.92 -25.38 -4.07
N LYS A 322 1.02 -26.31 -3.78
CA LYS A 322 -0.43 -26.09 -3.79
C LYS A 322 -0.95 -25.35 -2.55
N THR A 323 -0.16 -25.21 -1.51
CA THR A 323 -0.58 -24.71 -0.19
C THR A 323 -0.18 -23.27 0.11
N PHE A 324 0.65 -22.64 -0.75
CA PHE A 324 1.01 -21.24 -0.55
C PHE A 324 -0.14 -20.31 -0.96
N ILE A 325 -0.66 -19.56 0.00
CA ILE A 325 -1.49 -18.39 -0.27
C ILE A 325 -0.53 -17.27 -0.66
N GLU A 326 -0.43 -16.97 -1.95
CA GLU A 326 0.35 -15.84 -2.44
C GLU A 326 -0.43 -14.55 -2.20
N PHE A 327 0.16 -13.64 -1.42
CA PHE A 327 -0.44 -12.37 -1.02
C PHE A 327 -0.16 -11.20 -2.00
N ASN A 328 0.42 -11.47 -3.15
CA ASN A 328 0.89 -10.45 -4.09
C ASN A 328 -0.18 -9.99 -5.11
N LYS A 329 -1.45 -10.40 -4.93
CA LYS A 329 -2.54 -10.05 -5.86
C LYS A 329 -3.46 -8.99 -5.27
N VAL A 330 -4.09 -8.21 -6.13
CA VAL A 330 -5.19 -7.31 -5.79
C VAL A 330 -6.32 -8.14 -5.18
N TYR A 331 -6.89 -7.68 -4.09
CA TYR A 331 -8.02 -8.34 -3.46
C TYR A 331 -9.02 -7.32 -2.93
N HIS A 332 -10.28 -7.77 -2.81
CA HIS A 332 -11.34 -7.03 -2.12
C HIS A 332 -12.02 -7.94 -1.09
N TRP A 333 -12.45 -7.36 0.01
CA TRP A 333 -13.14 -8.10 1.06
C TRP A 333 -14.60 -8.35 0.69
N LYS A 334 -15.02 -9.61 0.74
CA LYS A 334 -16.42 -10.01 0.53
C LYS A 334 -16.95 -10.76 1.73
N LEU A 335 -18.18 -10.44 2.15
CA LEU A 335 -18.85 -11.09 3.27
C LEU A 335 -19.59 -12.33 2.78
N PHE A 336 -19.34 -13.46 3.45
CA PHE A 336 -20.01 -14.73 3.19
C PHE A 336 -20.62 -15.26 4.47
N ARG A 337 -21.77 -15.91 4.38
CA ARG A 337 -22.26 -16.79 5.43
C ARG A 337 -21.48 -18.10 5.38
N ILE A 338 -21.01 -18.61 6.52
CA ILE A 338 -20.19 -19.85 6.55
C ILE A 338 -20.96 -21.02 5.92
N GLY A 339 -22.26 -21.13 6.17
CA GLY A 339 -23.11 -22.16 5.58
C GLY A 339 -23.26 -22.10 4.06
N ASP A 340 -22.86 -20.96 3.41
CA ASP A 340 -22.84 -20.86 1.95
C ASP A 340 -21.52 -21.38 1.37
N LEU A 341 -20.47 -21.50 2.20
CA LEU A 341 -19.14 -21.97 1.82
C LEU A 341 -18.93 -23.46 2.09
N ILE A 342 -19.44 -23.94 3.22
CA ILE A 342 -19.23 -25.32 3.66
C ILE A 342 -20.55 -25.98 4.11
N GLU A 343 -20.60 -27.31 3.99
CA GLU A 343 -21.72 -28.13 4.43
C GLU A 343 -21.31 -29.23 5.38
N LEU A 344 -22.15 -29.55 6.38
CA LEU A 344 -21.89 -30.56 7.38
C LEU A 344 -21.83 -31.96 6.79
N VAL A 345 -20.83 -32.76 7.19
CA VAL A 345 -20.68 -34.17 6.84
C VAL A 345 -21.05 -35.05 8.04
N ASN A 346 -21.90 -36.02 7.82
CA ASN A 346 -22.20 -37.05 8.83
C ASN A 346 -21.10 -38.13 8.84
N VAL A 347 -20.25 -38.10 9.87
CA VAL A 347 -19.13 -39.03 10.03
C VAL A 347 -19.59 -40.31 10.76
N LYS A 348 -19.59 -41.42 10.05
CA LYS A 348 -20.04 -42.71 10.58
C LYS A 348 -19.01 -43.38 11.54
N LYS A 349 -17.72 -43.25 11.23
CA LYS A 349 -16.63 -43.89 12.00
C LYS A 349 -15.83 -42.81 12.73
N ARG A 350 -15.67 -42.98 14.04
CA ARG A 350 -14.93 -42.05 14.89
C ARG A 350 -13.99 -42.80 15.81
N PHE A 351 -12.90 -42.14 16.21
CA PHE A 351 -11.82 -42.76 16.99
C PHE A 351 -11.68 -42.09 18.37
N LYS A 352 -11.26 -42.88 19.35
CA LYS A 352 -10.80 -42.39 20.66
C LYS A 352 -9.28 -42.37 20.69
N VAL A 353 -8.71 -41.30 21.22
CA VAL A 353 -7.25 -41.11 21.26
C VAL A 353 -6.54 -42.30 21.91
N ASP A 354 -7.05 -42.77 23.06
CA ASP A 354 -6.40 -43.80 23.87
C ASP A 354 -6.61 -45.22 23.33
N GLN A 355 -7.59 -45.45 22.46
CA GLN A 355 -7.97 -46.77 21.94
C GLN A 355 -7.55 -47.00 20.49
N SER A 356 -6.89 -46.05 19.85
CA SER A 356 -6.50 -46.17 18.45
C SER A 356 -5.07 -46.71 18.33
N GLU A 357 -4.89 -47.68 17.46
CA GLU A 357 -3.58 -48.26 17.17
C GLU A 357 -2.72 -47.28 16.35
N LYS A 358 -1.40 -47.37 16.49
CA LYS A 358 -0.44 -46.55 15.75
C LYS A 358 -0.48 -46.89 14.25
N GLY A 359 -0.47 -45.88 13.38
CA GLY A 359 -0.52 -46.05 11.93
C GLY A 359 -0.05 -44.82 11.16
N ILE A 360 -0.61 -44.61 9.97
CA ILE A 360 -0.19 -43.59 9.01
C ILE A 360 -1.22 -42.47 8.82
N TYR A 361 -2.43 -42.63 9.31
CA TYR A 361 -3.49 -41.65 9.14
C TYR A 361 -3.54 -40.67 10.32
N PRO A 362 -3.52 -39.33 10.09
CA PRO A 362 -3.57 -38.37 11.17
C PRO A 362 -4.94 -38.44 11.89
N LEU A 363 -4.92 -38.45 13.21
CA LEU A 363 -6.11 -38.33 14.05
C LEU A 363 -6.30 -36.88 14.47
N ILE A 364 -7.40 -36.29 14.02
CA ILE A 364 -7.78 -34.92 14.31
C ILE A 364 -8.59 -34.88 15.61
N THR A 365 -8.15 -34.01 16.52
CA THR A 365 -8.81 -33.78 17.80
C THR A 365 -8.99 -32.28 18.08
N ARG A 366 -9.28 -31.92 19.32
CA ARG A 366 -9.58 -30.55 19.77
C ARG A 366 -8.33 -29.71 20.06
N THR A 367 -7.21 -29.97 19.42
CA THR A 367 -6.00 -29.14 19.56
C THR A 367 -5.96 -28.04 18.51
N SER A 368 -5.40 -26.87 18.89
CA SER A 368 -5.15 -25.75 17.97
C SER A 368 -3.79 -25.87 17.26
N LYS A 369 -2.97 -26.87 17.63
CA LYS A 369 -1.63 -27.08 17.09
C LYS A 369 -1.64 -28.16 16.01
N ASP A 370 -0.59 -28.15 15.18
CA ASP A 370 -0.30 -29.21 14.21
C ASP A 370 -1.51 -29.54 13.29
N ASN A 371 -2.24 -28.53 12.83
CA ASN A 371 -3.43 -28.69 12.01
C ASN A 371 -4.51 -29.61 12.65
N GLY A 372 -4.60 -29.61 13.97
CA GLY A 372 -5.52 -30.47 14.73
C GLY A 372 -5.02 -31.90 14.97
N ILE A 373 -3.83 -32.27 14.50
CA ILE A 373 -3.28 -33.63 14.59
C ILE A 373 -2.73 -33.90 16.00
N THR A 374 -3.24 -34.97 16.66
CA THR A 374 -2.71 -35.40 17.95
C THR A 374 -1.77 -36.59 17.80
N LYS A 375 -2.11 -37.55 16.96
CA LYS A 375 -1.29 -38.73 16.67
C LYS A 375 -1.64 -39.32 15.30
N PHE A 376 -0.94 -40.35 14.89
CA PHE A 376 -1.23 -41.13 13.68
C PHE A 376 -1.79 -42.50 14.05
N ILE A 377 -2.85 -42.90 13.34
CA ILE A 377 -3.61 -44.17 13.61
C ILE A 377 -3.65 -45.03 12.35
N ASN A 378 -4.01 -46.31 12.53
CA ASN A 378 -3.99 -47.32 11.46
C ASN A 378 -5.19 -47.28 10.50
N ASP A 379 -6.17 -46.39 10.77
CA ASP A 379 -7.41 -46.31 9.98
C ASP A 379 -7.90 -44.87 9.90
N TYR A 380 -8.91 -44.57 9.05
CA TYR A 380 -9.41 -43.24 8.80
C TYR A 380 -10.93 -43.15 8.87
N SER A 381 -11.44 -41.95 9.10
CA SER A 381 -12.88 -41.60 9.06
C SER A 381 -13.31 -41.03 7.72
N ILE A 382 -12.42 -40.24 7.10
CA ILE A 382 -12.67 -39.42 5.94
C ILE A 382 -11.57 -39.68 4.91
N ASN A 383 -11.99 -39.85 3.64
CA ASN A 383 -11.11 -40.15 2.51
C ASN A 383 -11.24 -39.10 1.36
N PHE A 384 -11.73 -37.92 1.68
CA PHE A 384 -11.83 -36.79 0.76
C PHE A 384 -11.44 -35.49 1.46
N ASN A 385 -11.18 -34.44 0.68
CA ASN A 385 -10.79 -33.13 1.19
C ASN A 385 -11.91 -32.52 2.05
N CYS A 386 -11.58 -32.08 3.25
CA CYS A 386 -12.59 -31.62 4.20
C CYS A 386 -12.06 -30.57 5.17
N PHE A 387 -13.00 -29.84 5.77
CA PHE A 387 -12.73 -28.99 6.94
C PHE A 387 -13.06 -29.72 8.22
N THR A 388 -12.30 -29.43 9.27
CA THR A 388 -12.64 -29.86 10.63
C THR A 388 -12.76 -28.64 11.53
N ILE A 389 -13.77 -28.60 12.38
CA ILE A 389 -13.97 -27.51 13.36
C ILE A 389 -14.13 -28.12 14.76
N ALA A 390 -13.39 -27.59 15.72
CA ALA A 390 -13.46 -27.97 17.12
C ALA A 390 -14.56 -27.16 17.84
N PRO A 391 -15.67 -27.76 18.27
CA PRO A 391 -16.73 -27.07 19.00
C PRO A 391 -16.46 -26.91 20.49
N SER A 392 -15.43 -27.61 21.02
CA SER A 392 -14.97 -27.55 22.39
C SER A 392 -13.46 -27.80 22.47
N GLY A 393 -12.83 -27.51 23.60
CA GLY A 393 -11.38 -27.51 23.72
C GLY A 393 -10.82 -26.25 23.08
N SER A 394 -10.07 -26.35 21.98
CA SER A 394 -9.68 -25.21 21.15
C SER A 394 -10.88 -24.79 20.28
N VAL A 395 -11.83 -24.09 20.90
CA VAL A 395 -13.12 -23.73 20.28
C VAL A 395 -12.91 -22.84 19.04
N GLY A 396 -13.54 -23.21 17.94
CA GLY A 396 -13.59 -22.40 16.72
C GLY A 396 -12.43 -22.59 15.75
N TYR A 397 -11.37 -23.34 16.14
CA TYR A 397 -10.30 -23.65 15.19
C TYR A 397 -10.81 -24.51 14.05
N CYS A 398 -10.62 -24.02 12.84
CA CYS A 398 -11.00 -24.65 11.58
C CYS A 398 -9.75 -25.00 10.79
N PHE A 399 -9.63 -26.25 10.37
CA PHE A 399 -8.52 -26.72 9.55
C PHE A 399 -9.02 -27.37 8.28
N TYR A 400 -8.32 -27.19 7.17
CA TYR A 400 -8.57 -27.87 5.91
C TYR A 400 -7.57 -29.01 5.72
N HIS A 401 -8.04 -30.17 5.29
CA HIS A 401 -7.26 -31.39 5.11
C HIS A 401 -7.42 -31.92 3.69
N GLU A 402 -6.29 -32.09 2.99
CA GLU A 402 -6.21 -32.66 1.63
C GLU A 402 -5.77 -34.11 1.65
N TYR A 403 -5.82 -34.77 2.81
CA TYR A 403 -5.39 -36.14 3.06
C TYR A 403 -6.41 -36.88 3.90
N PHE A 404 -6.33 -38.23 3.93
CA PHE A 404 -7.23 -39.05 4.71
C PHE A 404 -7.00 -38.84 6.19
N ILE A 405 -8.05 -38.65 6.95
CA ILE A 405 -7.99 -38.34 8.38
C ILE A 405 -8.91 -39.23 9.20
N GLY A 406 -8.48 -39.57 10.41
CA GLY A 406 -9.34 -40.01 11.50
C GLY A 406 -9.85 -38.78 12.27
N VAL A 407 -11.05 -38.84 12.82
CA VAL A 407 -11.58 -37.76 13.68
C VAL A 407 -12.10 -38.32 15.01
N ASP A 408 -11.93 -37.53 16.09
CA ASP A 408 -12.49 -37.87 17.39
C ASP A 408 -14.03 -37.69 17.44
N GLY A 409 -14.64 -38.12 18.57
CA GLY A 409 -16.11 -38.08 18.73
C GLY A 409 -16.76 -36.72 18.64
N ILE A 410 -16.00 -35.65 18.85
CA ILE A 410 -16.54 -34.30 19.05
C ILE A 410 -16.32 -33.40 17.80
N ILE A 411 -15.24 -33.59 17.08
CA ILE A 411 -14.89 -32.79 15.91
C ILE A 411 -16.02 -32.79 14.86
N LYS A 412 -16.37 -31.60 14.38
CA LYS A 412 -17.32 -31.44 13.28
C LYS A 412 -16.57 -31.40 11.96
N VAL A 413 -17.07 -32.16 10.97
CA VAL A 413 -16.46 -32.28 9.65
C VAL A 413 -17.38 -31.62 8.64
N PHE A 414 -16.82 -30.83 7.75
CA PHE A 414 -17.55 -30.15 6.69
C PHE A 414 -16.87 -30.38 5.35
N LYS A 415 -17.66 -30.32 4.28
CA LYS A 415 -17.22 -30.39 2.90
C LYS A 415 -17.33 -29.00 2.28
N LEU A 416 -16.41 -28.67 1.37
CA LEU A 416 -16.49 -27.46 0.57
C LEU A 416 -17.70 -27.52 -0.39
N LYS A 417 -18.46 -26.44 -0.48
CA LYS A 417 -19.46 -26.24 -1.52
C LYS A 417 -18.80 -25.75 -2.81
N GLU A 418 -19.59 -25.65 -3.89
CA GLU A 418 -19.10 -25.13 -5.18
C GLU A 418 -18.83 -23.62 -5.11
N VAL A 419 -17.63 -23.27 -4.62
CA VAL A 419 -17.14 -21.90 -4.55
C VAL A 419 -15.71 -21.83 -5.09
N ASN A 420 -15.41 -20.78 -5.85
CA ASN A 420 -14.07 -20.55 -6.39
C ASN A 420 -13.23 -19.71 -5.41
N ILE A 421 -12.99 -20.23 -4.22
CA ILE A 421 -12.18 -19.60 -3.17
C ILE A 421 -11.23 -20.66 -2.63
N ASN A 422 -9.98 -20.25 -2.36
CA ASN A 422 -8.98 -21.14 -1.79
C ASN A 422 -9.46 -21.71 -0.44
N PRO A 423 -9.54 -23.04 -0.28
CA PRO A 423 -10.08 -23.66 0.95
C PRO A 423 -9.24 -23.37 2.21
N HIS A 424 -7.93 -23.22 2.08
CA HIS A 424 -7.07 -22.87 3.21
C HIS A 424 -7.37 -21.47 3.72
N LEU A 425 -7.65 -20.53 2.80
CA LEU A 425 -8.07 -19.18 3.14
C LEU A 425 -9.43 -19.19 3.86
N ILE A 426 -10.38 -20.00 3.37
CA ILE A 426 -11.67 -20.20 4.05
C ILE A 426 -11.45 -20.69 5.48
N ALA A 427 -10.64 -21.74 5.68
CA ALA A 427 -10.37 -22.33 7.00
C ALA A 427 -9.76 -21.31 7.97
N MET A 428 -8.79 -20.53 7.48
CA MET A 428 -8.13 -19.48 8.24
C MET A 428 -9.11 -18.38 8.68
N MET A 429 -9.95 -17.89 7.76
CA MET A 429 -10.90 -16.82 8.04
C MET A 429 -12.02 -17.29 8.97
N ILE A 430 -12.49 -18.54 8.82
CA ILE A 430 -13.43 -19.16 9.77
C ILE A 430 -12.79 -19.27 11.17
N THR A 431 -11.55 -19.72 11.27
CA THR A 431 -10.81 -19.78 12.54
C THR A 431 -10.80 -18.41 13.22
N ASN A 432 -10.33 -17.38 12.52
CA ASN A 432 -10.27 -16.03 13.07
C ASN A 432 -11.63 -15.52 13.55
N ASN A 433 -12.68 -15.74 12.78
CA ASN A 433 -14.03 -15.32 13.16
C ASN A 433 -14.55 -16.05 14.40
N LEU A 434 -14.46 -17.37 14.39
CA LEU A 434 -15.05 -18.19 15.45
C LEU A 434 -14.27 -18.14 16.76
N THR A 435 -12.93 -18.10 16.74
CA THR A 435 -12.11 -18.03 17.95
C THR A 435 -12.26 -16.70 18.67
N ASN A 436 -12.55 -15.61 17.94
CA ASN A 436 -12.81 -14.29 18.52
C ASN A 436 -14.20 -14.16 19.15
N LYS A 437 -15.18 -14.97 18.72
CA LYS A 437 -16.59 -14.89 19.16
C LYS A 437 -16.97 -15.94 20.19
N TYR A 438 -16.34 -17.12 20.13
CA TYR A 438 -16.74 -18.28 20.92
C TYR A 438 -15.61 -18.78 21.82
N SER A 439 -16.01 -19.26 22.98
CA SER A 439 -15.11 -19.80 24.00
C SER A 439 -15.72 -21.04 24.64
N TYR A 440 -15.03 -21.66 25.57
CA TYR A 440 -15.57 -22.80 26.32
C TYR A 440 -16.88 -22.49 27.04
N THR A 441 -17.04 -21.25 27.52
CA THR A 441 -18.24 -20.80 28.26
C THR A 441 -19.38 -20.38 27.32
N ASN A 442 -19.06 -19.97 26.08
CA ASN A 442 -20.03 -19.63 25.06
C ASN A 442 -20.01 -20.68 23.93
N GLY A 443 -20.59 -21.86 24.23
CA GLY A 443 -20.51 -23.07 23.40
C GLY A 443 -20.84 -22.85 21.93
N LEU A 444 -20.02 -23.44 21.05
CA LEU A 444 -20.15 -23.40 19.59
C LEU A 444 -20.99 -24.58 19.10
N THR A 445 -22.17 -24.32 18.54
CA THR A 445 -23.05 -25.32 17.92
C THR A 445 -22.92 -25.31 16.39
N ILE A 446 -23.41 -26.35 15.72
CA ILE A 446 -23.43 -26.43 14.26
C ILE A 446 -24.22 -25.25 13.65
N ASP A 447 -25.36 -24.94 14.22
CA ASP A 447 -26.20 -23.83 13.75
C ASP A 447 -25.51 -22.49 13.90
N LYS A 448 -24.79 -22.28 15.00
CA LYS A 448 -23.96 -21.08 15.18
C LYS A 448 -22.84 -21.01 14.12
N ILE A 449 -22.13 -22.11 13.86
CA ILE A 449 -21.09 -22.16 12.83
C ILE A 449 -21.68 -21.74 11.48
N LEU A 450 -22.74 -22.40 11.04
CA LEU A 450 -23.30 -22.22 9.71
C LEU A 450 -23.99 -20.85 9.51
N ASN A 451 -24.48 -20.22 10.57
CA ASN A 451 -25.15 -18.92 10.51
C ASN A 451 -24.19 -17.73 10.69
N GLU A 452 -22.96 -17.95 11.14
CA GLU A 452 -21.97 -16.88 11.21
C GLU A 452 -21.58 -16.37 9.82
N THR A 453 -21.22 -15.09 9.78
CA THR A 453 -20.69 -14.44 8.58
C THR A 453 -19.19 -14.22 8.73
N VAL A 454 -18.45 -14.44 7.68
CA VAL A 454 -17.00 -14.30 7.60
C VAL A 454 -16.63 -13.43 6.42
N SER A 455 -15.72 -12.49 6.65
CA SER A 455 -15.16 -11.67 5.58
C SER A 455 -13.95 -12.39 4.99
N ILE A 456 -13.92 -12.59 3.68
CA ILE A 456 -12.86 -13.31 2.97
C ILE A 456 -12.28 -12.40 1.90
N PRO A 457 -10.93 -12.26 1.79
CA PRO A 457 -10.31 -11.56 0.69
C PRO A 457 -10.43 -12.39 -0.59
N ILE A 458 -11.05 -11.80 -1.61
CA ILE A 458 -11.20 -12.40 -2.94
C ILE A 458 -10.11 -11.80 -3.82
N PHE A 459 -9.29 -12.66 -4.39
CA PHE A 459 -8.19 -12.28 -5.29
C PHE A 459 -8.69 -12.34 -6.74
N GLU A 460 -8.38 -11.29 -7.52
CA GLU A 460 -8.65 -11.21 -8.95
C GLU A 460 -7.46 -11.72 -9.79
#